data_3599f847112f90bda0a24677e71d2cf7
#
_entry.id   3599f847112f90bda0a24677e71d2cf7
#
_cell.length_a   1.000
_cell.length_b   1.000
_cell.length_c   1.000
_cell.angle_alpha   90.00
_cell.angle_beta   90.00
_cell.angle_gamma   90.00
#
_symmetry.space_group_name_H-M   'P 1'
#
loop_
_entity.id
_entity.type
_entity.pdbx_description
1 polymer ?
#
loop_
_entity_poly.entity_id
_entity_poly.type
_entity_poly.pdbx_seq_one_letter_code
_entity_poly.pdbx_strand_id
1 'polypeptide(L)'
;TNALDKILVYEEEKAEEANEQRRQNEAKNEQIALTYLNAFKNDITRDNYRNAYKAISILMDGEVKTSYLGELALYKEKLDVIEEEYASKALDTLENKLNMDNYDEAFQAINVLDNATKRASLQERLDSLYIKLEQKEKQNNMLRWTGAWALIVYVGYLGTVIYKKFKKDPEVEFNNEYYREIPDESTPEDVSYLFNRSITDKAMSAAIMDLIRRKVITQEKIDDKNYRLTLHEDIQINEKDRKLLKVIFGNKTEITTKEMKKNARSSYNSVVNYYNAYKKAALDDAVFQEFYEDNVETKKKINLNSWLILFILIGALILAYNFQSMFVIGVYAFIIYFIFKSIKDFRKDASRGVITLNLIVVAIVSIVASFYITVANLMYKSASFGYLLLLLIVICVGVWYAIPSKRTYKGALAYKKWKALEKFLKDFGSFAEKEVPEIALWEKYLVYATLFGCAKEVSKVMDMRFKEYNMDGLDYYDSWVTNYYINELISSSVRNSVASAQSAKYASESSSSSGSWSSGSGGGGGFSSGGGSFGGGGGGGRF
;
A
#
# COMPACT_ATOMS: atom_id res chain seq x y z
N THR A 1 -5.98 107.35 4.59
CA THR A 1 -4.80 106.99 5.41
C THR A 1 -5.15 105.89 6.40
N ASN A 2 -6.33 106.00 7.08
CA ASN A 2 -6.69 105.12 8.21
C ASN A 2 -7.09 103.66 7.84
N ALA A 3 -7.40 103.39 6.59
CA ALA A 3 -7.74 102.01 6.13
C ALA A 3 -6.45 101.24 5.64
N LEU A 4 -5.52 101.97 5.07
CA LEU A 4 -4.24 101.39 4.62
C LEU A 4 -3.35 100.98 5.80
N ASP A 5 -3.34 101.85 6.88
CA ASP A 5 -2.57 101.53 8.08
C ASP A 5 -3.11 100.30 8.82
N LYS A 6 -4.46 100.13 8.86
CA LYS A 6 -5.06 98.91 9.42
C LYS A 6 -4.79 97.65 8.64
N ILE A 7 -4.68 97.75 7.34
CA ILE A 7 -4.31 96.57 6.48
C ILE A 7 -2.84 96.26 6.70
N LEU A 8 -1.95 97.21 6.77
CA LEU A 8 -0.51 97.00 7.05
C LEU A 8 -0.30 96.35 8.43
N VAL A 9 -0.97 96.83 9.48
CA VAL A 9 -0.89 96.24 10.84
C VAL A 9 -1.45 94.77 10.81
N TYR A 10 -2.54 94.49 10.12
CA TYR A 10 -3.07 93.12 9.95
C TYR A 10 -2.15 92.19 9.15
N GLU A 11 -1.46 92.68 8.10
CA GLU A 11 -0.50 91.95 7.40
C GLU A 11 0.78 91.69 8.21
N GLU A 12 1.25 92.62 9.01
CA GLU A 12 2.35 92.46 9.97
C GLU A 12 2.01 91.45 11.07
N GLU A 13 0.83 91.51 11.70
CA GLU A 13 0.37 90.53 12.70
C GLU A 13 0.30 89.14 12.11
N LYS A 14 -0.23 88.96 10.87
CA LYS A 14 -0.28 87.71 10.18
C LYS A 14 1.09 87.17 9.83
N ALA A 15 2.03 88.03 9.44
CA ALA A 15 3.42 87.68 9.16
C ALA A 15 4.15 87.23 10.45
N GLU A 16 3.87 87.91 11.60
CA GLU A 16 4.40 87.47 12.89
C GLU A 16 3.84 86.12 13.33
N GLU A 17 2.51 85.94 13.26
CA GLU A 17 1.91 84.59 13.53
C GLU A 17 2.48 83.47 12.65
N ALA A 18 2.64 83.71 11.37
CA ALA A 18 3.24 82.78 10.44
C ALA A 18 4.70 82.48 10.77
N ASN A 19 5.48 83.49 11.18
CA ASN A 19 6.85 83.33 11.64
C ASN A 19 6.95 82.54 12.95
N GLU A 20 6.03 82.79 13.89
CA GLU A 20 6.00 82.07 15.16
C GLU A 20 5.64 80.62 14.94
N GLN A 21 4.63 80.31 14.08
CA GLN A 21 4.29 78.95 13.70
C GLN A 21 5.48 78.27 13.00
N ARG A 22 6.24 78.96 12.15
CA ARG A 22 7.46 78.45 11.55
C ARG A 22 8.50 78.08 12.60
N ARG A 23 8.80 78.95 13.54
CA ARG A 23 9.74 78.74 14.66
C ARG A 23 9.32 77.55 15.52
N GLN A 24 8.05 77.39 15.82
CA GLN A 24 7.51 76.28 16.62
C GLN A 24 7.62 74.96 15.87
N ASN A 25 7.33 74.95 14.57
CA ASN A 25 7.47 73.76 13.74
C ASN A 25 8.96 73.38 13.59
N GLU A 26 9.85 74.30 13.42
CA GLU A 26 11.29 74.07 13.35
C GLU A 26 11.84 73.49 14.65
N ALA A 27 11.50 74.08 15.81
CA ALA A 27 11.88 73.58 17.13
C ALA A 27 11.37 72.13 17.36
N LYS A 28 10.17 71.86 16.88
CA LYS A 28 9.60 70.48 16.95
C LYS A 28 10.35 69.50 16.04
N ASN A 29 10.67 69.90 14.82
CA ASN A 29 11.45 69.11 13.87
C ASN A 29 12.86 68.83 14.39
N GLU A 30 13.50 69.84 15.01
CA GLU A 30 14.81 69.70 15.64
C GLU A 30 14.81 68.69 16.78
N GLN A 31 13.78 68.74 17.64
CA GLN A 31 13.61 67.73 18.70
C GLN A 31 13.43 66.31 18.18
N ILE A 32 12.66 66.14 17.10
CA ILE A 32 12.46 64.86 16.42
C ILE A 32 13.80 64.38 15.82
N ALA A 33 14.52 65.23 15.14
CA ALA A 33 15.82 64.92 14.54
C ALA A 33 16.85 64.50 15.60
N LEU A 34 16.91 65.21 16.72
CA LEU A 34 17.78 64.85 17.85
C LEU A 34 17.41 63.52 18.47
N THR A 35 16.12 63.22 18.56
CA THR A 35 15.65 61.94 19.09
C THR A 35 16.10 60.78 18.23
N TYR A 36 15.93 60.86 16.90
CA TYR A 36 16.39 59.81 15.97
C TYR A 36 17.93 59.73 15.87
N LEU A 37 18.63 60.88 15.96
CA LEU A 37 20.08 60.88 16.00
C LEU A 37 20.61 60.18 17.25
N ASN A 38 20.03 60.43 18.41
CA ASN A 38 20.38 59.76 19.65
C ASN A 38 20.00 58.28 19.63
N ALA A 39 18.90 57.88 19.00
CA ALA A 39 18.54 56.49 18.80
C ALA A 39 19.62 55.79 17.94
N PHE A 40 20.09 56.42 16.87
CA PHE A 40 21.16 55.85 16.03
C PHE A 40 22.52 55.78 16.76
N LYS A 41 22.83 56.76 17.61
CA LYS A 41 24.07 56.74 18.44
C LYS A 41 24.06 55.59 19.42
N ASN A 42 22.88 55.27 20.01
CA ASN A 42 22.71 54.20 21.00
C ASN A 42 22.65 52.80 20.36
N ASP A 43 22.10 52.70 19.15
CA ASP A 43 21.93 51.45 18.41
C ASP A 43 22.30 51.72 16.92
N ILE A 44 23.53 51.37 16.58
CA ILE A 44 24.13 51.68 15.27
C ILE A 44 23.63 50.64 14.26
N THR A 45 22.43 50.91 13.72
CA THR A 45 21.79 50.07 12.67
C THR A 45 21.43 50.92 11.45
N ARG A 46 21.32 50.27 10.29
CA ARG A 46 20.96 50.93 9.03
C ARG A 46 19.56 51.57 9.10
N ASP A 47 18.64 51.00 9.79
CA ASP A 47 17.29 51.54 9.94
C ASP A 47 17.29 52.79 10.80
N ASN A 48 18.03 52.81 11.91
CA ASN A 48 18.21 53.99 12.73
C ASN A 48 18.94 55.09 11.97
N TYR A 49 19.95 54.75 11.18
CA TYR A 49 20.61 55.72 10.28
C TYR A 49 19.60 56.37 9.32
N ARG A 50 18.80 55.54 8.61
CA ARG A 50 17.81 56.06 7.66
C ARG A 50 16.79 57.00 8.32
N ASN A 51 16.34 56.65 9.50
CA ASN A 51 15.38 57.43 10.27
C ASN A 51 16.00 58.76 10.71
N ALA A 52 17.22 58.73 11.23
CA ALA A 52 17.98 59.94 11.61
C ALA A 52 18.25 60.83 10.40
N TYR A 53 18.72 60.27 9.29
CA TYR A 53 18.96 61.03 8.06
C TYR A 53 17.68 61.70 7.53
N LYS A 54 16.58 60.99 7.48
CA LYS A 54 15.27 61.56 7.07
C LYS A 54 14.85 62.71 7.97
N ALA A 55 14.93 62.54 9.28
CA ALA A 55 14.54 63.59 10.24
C ALA A 55 15.44 64.83 10.13
N ILE A 56 16.77 64.65 9.98
CA ILE A 56 17.71 65.77 9.82
C ILE A 56 17.53 66.45 8.46
N SER A 57 17.20 65.70 7.39
CA SER A 57 17.02 66.27 6.05
C SER A 57 15.87 67.28 5.97
N ILE A 58 14.87 67.21 6.85
CA ILE A 58 13.69 68.09 6.93
C ILE A 58 14.05 69.44 7.59
N LEU A 59 15.14 69.53 8.38
CA LEU A 59 15.56 70.75 9.04
C LEU A 59 15.95 71.83 8.02
N MET A 60 15.72 73.08 8.36
CA MET A 60 16.20 74.24 7.59
C MET A 60 17.74 74.29 7.61
N ASP A 61 18.31 74.77 6.51
CA ASP A 61 19.75 74.92 6.41
C ASP A 61 20.27 75.95 7.46
N GLY A 62 21.18 75.51 8.30
CA GLY A 62 21.77 76.25 9.36
C GLY A 62 22.79 75.48 10.19
N GLU A 63 23.32 76.08 11.23
CA GLU A 63 24.34 75.50 12.11
C GLU A 63 23.88 74.19 12.76
N VAL A 64 22.61 74.04 13.18
CA VAL A 64 22.06 72.87 13.82
C VAL A 64 22.02 71.70 12.87
N LYS A 65 21.51 71.91 11.65
CA LYS A 65 21.50 70.87 10.62
C LYS A 65 22.91 70.39 10.25
N THR A 66 23.83 71.36 10.09
CA THR A 66 25.25 71.05 9.76
C THR A 66 25.90 70.26 10.90
N SER A 67 25.63 70.62 12.17
CA SER A 67 26.14 69.88 13.32
C SER A 67 25.61 68.43 13.36
N TYR A 68 24.28 68.26 13.20
CA TYR A 68 23.66 66.91 13.20
C TYR A 68 24.11 66.04 12.02
N LEU A 69 24.31 66.61 10.84
CA LEU A 69 24.88 65.90 9.70
C LEU A 69 26.34 65.50 9.96
N GLY A 70 27.12 66.32 10.63
CA GLY A 70 28.49 65.99 11.03
C GLY A 70 28.55 64.83 12.02
N GLU A 71 27.69 64.84 13.02
CA GLU A 71 27.58 63.72 13.98
C GLU A 71 27.04 62.47 13.31
N LEU A 72 26.03 62.60 12.46
CA LEU A 72 25.49 61.48 11.69
C LEU A 72 26.55 60.82 10.82
N ALA A 73 27.40 61.62 10.15
CA ALA A 73 28.52 61.12 9.31
C ALA A 73 29.55 60.34 10.14
N LEU A 74 29.91 60.83 11.33
CA LEU A 74 30.84 60.15 12.23
C LEU A 74 30.31 58.75 12.67
N TYR A 75 29.04 58.64 12.98
CA TYR A 75 28.44 57.34 13.34
C TYR A 75 28.13 56.48 12.12
N LYS A 76 27.95 57.08 10.96
CA LYS A 76 27.86 56.33 9.69
C LYS A 76 29.17 55.61 9.36
N GLU A 77 30.33 56.22 9.59
CA GLU A 77 31.60 55.51 9.44
C GLU A 77 31.72 54.26 10.33
N LYS A 78 31.20 54.37 11.59
CA LYS A 78 31.13 53.18 12.49
C LYS A 78 30.19 52.15 11.97
N LEU A 79 29.01 52.53 11.44
CA LEU A 79 28.07 51.58 10.81
C LEU A 79 28.71 50.88 9.63
N ASP A 80 29.41 51.59 8.77
CA ASP A 80 30.11 51.00 7.60
C ASP A 80 31.14 49.95 8.02
N VAL A 81 31.91 50.23 9.08
CA VAL A 81 32.86 49.23 9.62
C VAL A 81 32.14 47.99 10.16
N ILE A 82 31.05 48.15 10.91
CA ILE A 82 30.27 47.05 11.44
C ILE A 82 29.69 46.20 10.32
N GLU A 83 29.13 46.80 9.28
CA GLU A 83 28.55 46.11 8.13
C GLU A 83 29.63 45.40 7.29
N GLU A 84 30.81 46.03 7.08
CA GLU A 84 31.94 45.39 6.43
C GLU A 84 32.47 44.17 7.19
N GLU A 85 32.57 44.27 8.52
CA GLU A 85 32.98 43.16 9.40
C GLU A 85 31.97 42.02 9.35
N TYR A 86 30.66 42.35 9.42
CA TYR A 86 29.57 41.35 9.31
C TYR A 86 29.59 40.63 7.96
N ALA A 87 29.75 41.38 6.85
CA ALA A 87 29.83 40.78 5.51
C ALA A 87 31.06 39.87 5.35
N SER A 88 32.22 40.28 5.90
CA SER A 88 33.43 39.45 5.90
C SER A 88 33.23 38.17 6.70
N LYS A 89 32.63 38.26 7.87
CA LYS A 89 32.32 37.12 8.75
C LYS A 89 31.31 36.17 8.13
N ALA A 90 30.28 36.67 7.44
CA ALA A 90 29.33 35.85 6.70
C ALA A 90 30.03 35.08 5.55
N LEU A 91 30.96 35.70 4.85
CA LEU A 91 31.81 35.01 3.85
C LEU A 91 32.70 33.93 4.46
N ASP A 92 33.32 34.20 5.62
CA ASP A 92 34.13 33.19 6.33
C ASP A 92 33.24 32.00 6.77
N THR A 93 32.02 32.28 7.20
CA THR A 93 31.04 31.25 7.55
C THR A 93 30.66 30.41 6.35
N LEU A 94 30.41 31.03 5.18
CA LEU A 94 30.17 30.34 3.92
C LEU A 94 31.38 29.48 3.48
N GLU A 95 32.61 30.02 3.62
CA GLU A 95 33.82 29.28 3.26
C GLU A 95 34.01 28.03 4.14
N ASN A 96 33.76 28.15 5.43
CA ASN A 96 33.84 27.02 6.37
C ASN A 96 32.70 25.99 6.14
N LYS A 97 31.52 26.43 5.76
CA LYS A 97 30.35 25.58 5.54
C LYS A 97 29.61 26.01 4.27
N LEU A 98 30.02 25.45 3.14
CA LEU A 98 29.39 25.70 1.83
C LEU A 98 27.98 25.12 1.80
N ASN A 99 26.97 26.00 1.89
CA ASN A 99 25.55 25.73 1.67
C ASN A 99 24.83 26.99 1.19
N MET A 100 23.60 26.83 0.68
CA MET A 100 22.85 27.92 0.08
C MET A 100 22.39 28.96 1.13
N ASP A 101 22.07 28.53 2.35
CA ASP A 101 21.63 29.43 3.43
C ASP A 101 22.74 30.43 3.79
N ASN A 102 23.99 29.94 3.96
CA ASN A 102 25.15 30.79 4.24
C ASN A 102 25.52 31.70 3.04
N TYR A 103 25.26 31.21 1.81
CA TYR A 103 25.43 32.02 0.62
C TYR A 103 24.45 33.19 0.58
N ASP A 104 23.17 32.93 0.83
CA ASP A 104 22.12 33.96 0.87
C ASP A 104 22.42 35.00 1.96
N GLU A 105 22.89 34.59 3.13
CA GLU A 105 23.28 35.48 4.23
C GLU A 105 24.46 36.36 3.81
N ALA A 106 25.53 35.79 3.25
CA ALA A 106 26.68 36.54 2.77
C ALA A 106 26.34 37.49 1.62
N PHE A 107 25.49 37.05 0.68
CA PHE A 107 25.01 37.87 -0.42
C PHE A 107 24.22 39.09 0.06
N GLN A 108 23.31 38.91 1.03
CA GLN A 108 22.56 40.03 1.60
C GLN A 108 23.47 40.99 2.35
N ALA A 109 24.41 40.48 3.15
CA ALA A 109 25.36 41.31 3.90
C ALA A 109 26.23 42.17 2.98
N ILE A 110 26.71 41.63 1.85
CA ILE A 110 27.53 42.36 0.87
C ILE A 110 26.71 43.43 0.13
N ASN A 111 25.46 43.13 -0.22
CA ASN A 111 24.62 44.07 -0.97
C ASN A 111 24.23 45.35 -0.17
N VAL A 112 24.30 45.29 1.14
CA VAL A 112 24.01 46.42 2.01
C VAL A 112 25.17 47.44 2.06
N LEU A 113 26.40 47.04 1.74
CA LEU A 113 27.58 47.88 1.82
C LEU A 113 27.52 49.10 0.88
N ASP A 114 27.79 50.30 1.41
CA ASP A 114 27.83 51.53 0.63
C ASP A 114 29.19 51.70 -0.06
N ASN A 115 30.27 51.20 0.52
CA ASN A 115 31.63 51.26 -0.05
C ASN A 115 31.75 50.38 -1.30
N ALA A 116 31.73 51.00 -2.47
CA ALA A 116 31.74 50.28 -3.76
C ALA A 116 32.98 49.41 -3.97
N THR A 117 34.16 49.91 -3.54
CA THR A 117 35.42 49.16 -3.69
C THR A 117 35.42 47.89 -2.83
N LYS A 118 35.03 48.05 -1.59
CA LYS A 118 34.95 46.93 -0.64
C LYS A 118 33.89 45.92 -1.05
N ARG A 119 32.72 46.40 -1.44
CA ARG A 119 31.62 45.58 -1.95
C ARG A 119 32.10 44.75 -3.17
N ALA A 120 32.80 45.38 -4.13
CA ALA A 120 33.32 44.67 -5.30
C ALA A 120 34.30 43.54 -4.91
N SER A 121 35.24 43.82 -4.00
CA SER A 121 36.22 42.82 -3.54
C SER A 121 35.57 41.64 -2.81
N LEU A 122 34.56 41.89 -1.97
CA LEU A 122 33.84 40.85 -1.26
C LEU A 122 32.91 40.07 -2.21
N GLN A 123 32.33 40.74 -3.22
CA GLN A 123 31.54 40.09 -4.26
C GLN A 123 32.37 39.12 -5.09
N GLU A 124 33.60 39.50 -5.48
CA GLU A 124 34.52 38.60 -6.21
C GLU A 124 34.83 37.34 -5.38
N ARG A 125 35.05 37.49 -4.08
CA ARG A 125 35.20 36.35 -3.16
C ARG A 125 33.94 35.50 -3.08
N LEU A 126 32.77 36.11 -2.97
CA LEU A 126 31.47 35.44 -2.96
C LEU A 126 31.25 34.63 -4.25
N ASP A 127 31.52 35.22 -5.41
CA ASP A 127 31.37 34.57 -6.71
C ASP A 127 32.28 33.32 -6.84
N SER A 128 33.51 33.43 -6.32
CA SER A 128 34.43 32.28 -6.26
C SER A 128 33.92 31.14 -5.37
N LEU A 129 33.31 31.49 -4.24
CA LEU A 129 32.68 30.50 -3.32
C LEU A 129 31.40 29.90 -3.91
N TYR A 130 30.64 30.68 -4.69
CA TYR A 130 29.47 30.19 -5.40
C TYR A 130 29.82 29.10 -6.41
N ILE A 131 30.89 29.29 -7.17
CA ILE A 131 31.40 28.28 -8.12
C ILE A 131 31.76 26.98 -7.37
N LYS A 132 32.44 27.10 -6.22
CA LYS A 132 32.75 25.92 -5.38
C LYS A 132 31.50 25.26 -4.84
N LEU A 133 30.49 26.03 -4.42
CA LEU A 133 29.20 25.54 -3.95
C LEU A 133 28.46 24.77 -5.05
N GLU A 134 28.38 25.35 -6.26
CA GLU A 134 27.76 24.71 -7.42
C GLU A 134 28.46 23.39 -7.80
N GLN A 135 29.77 23.38 -7.79
CA GLN A 135 30.56 22.15 -8.07
C GLN A 135 30.28 21.07 -7.01
N LYS A 136 30.22 21.45 -5.72
CA LYS A 136 29.91 20.53 -4.62
C LYS A 136 28.50 19.97 -4.75
N GLU A 137 27.50 20.79 -5.07
CA GLU A 137 26.14 20.33 -5.29
C GLU A 137 26.03 19.40 -6.51
N LYS A 138 26.70 19.74 -7.61
CA LYS A 138 26.74 18.87 -8.78
C LYS A 138 27.40 17.52 -8.49
N GLN A 139 28.49 17.51 -7.73
CA GLN A 139 29.16 16.28 -7.29
C GLN A 139 28.29 15.45 -6.35
N ASN A 140 27.61 16.10 -5.40
CA ASN A 140 26.67 15.43 -4.51
C ASN A 140 25.47 14.83 -5.26
N ASN A 141 24.92 15.55 -6.23
CA ASN A 141 23.85 15.07 -7.08
C ASN A 141 24.31 13.88 -7.94
N MET A 142 25.51 13.94 -8.51
CA MET A 142 26.08 12.82 -9.25
C MET A 142 26.24 11.57 -8.36
N LEU A 143 26.76 11.73 -7.14
CA LEU A 143 26.87 10.63 -6.15
C LEU A 143 25.51 10.05 -5.76
N ARG A 144 24.50 10.90 -5.60
CA ARG A 144 23.12 10.47 -5.32
C ARG A 144 22.55 9.63 -6.47
N TRP A 145 22.71 10.09 -7.71
CA TRP A 145 22.23 9.38 -8.90
C TRP A 145 22.96 8.05 -9.12
N THR A 146 24.29 8.02 -8.96
CA THR A 146 25.06 6.78 -9.10
C THR A 146 24.70 5.77 -8.02
N GLY A 147 24.52 6.20 -6.76
CA GLY A 147 24.06 5.35 -5.67
C GLY A 147 22.67 4.77 -5.93
N ALA A 148 21.76 5.58 -6.47
CA ALA A 148 20.42 5.16 -6.84
C ALA A 148 20.41 4.12 -7.95
N TRP A 149 21.15 4.34 -9.01
CA TRP A 149 21.29 3.37 -10.10
C TRP A 149 21.93 2.08 -9.64
N ALA A 150 22.98 2.14 -8.82
CA ALA A 150 23.59 0.95 -8.22
C ALA A 150 22.58 0.13 -7.41
N LEU A 151 21.71 0.79 -6.66
CA LEU A 151 20.66 0.14 -5.86
C LEU A 151 19.58 -0.49 -6.74
N ILE A 152 19.13 0.18 -7.80
CA ILE A 152 18.18 -0.37 -8.78
C ILE A 152 18.74 -1.63 -9.44
N VAL A 153 20.00 -1.58 -9.89
CA VAL A 153 20.69 -2.73 -10.48
C VAL A 153 20.81 -3.89 -9.47
N TYR A 154 21.16 -3.58 -8.22
CA TYR A 154 21.28 -4.58 -7.17
C TYR A 154 19.93 -5.24 -6.84
N VAL A 155 18.86 -4.45 -6.74
CA VAL A 155 17.50 -4.95 -6.53
C VAL A 155 17.05 -5.82 -7.71
N GLY A 156 17.34 -5.40 -8.94
CA GLY A 156 17.10 -6.19 -10.14
C GLY A 156 17.85 -7.53 -10.12
N TYR A 157 19.13 -7.50 -9.74
CA TYR A 157 19.93 -8.71 -9.56
C TYR A 157 19.34 -9.63 -8.48
N LEU A 158 19.03 -9.10 -7.30
CA LEU A 158 18.38 -9.88 -6.24
C LEU A 158 17.05 -10.46 -6.71
N GLY A 159 16.24 -9.70 -7.43
CA GLY A 159 14.99 -10.18 -8.04
C GLY A 159 15.21 -11.38 -8.96
N THR A 160 16.23 -11.33 -9.82
CA THR A 160 16.57 -12.46 -10.71
C THR A 160 17.06 -13.70 -9.95
N VAL A 161 17.89 -13.50 -8.91
CA VAL A 161 18.39 -14.59 -8.06
C VAL A 161 17.24 -15.23 -7.30
N ILE A 162 16.37 -14.42 -6.71
CA ILE A 162 15.18 -14.88 -5.97
C ILE A 162 14.23 -15.62 -6.92
N TYR A 163 13.97 -15.06 -8.12
CA TYR A 163 13.13 -15.71 -9.11
C TYR A 163 13.67 -17.09 -9.52
N LYS A 164 14.95 -17.19 -9.89
CA LYS A 164 15.58 -18.46 -10.28
C LYS A 164 15.56 -19.48 -9.14
N LYS A 165 15.85 -19.04 -7.91
CA LYS A 165 16.00 -19.94 -6.77
C LYS A 165 14.68 -20.42 -6.18
N PHE A 166 13.64 -19.55 -6.17
CA PHE A 166 12.40 -19.81 -5.43
C PHE A 166 11.14 -19.94 -6.28
N LYS A 167 11.14 -19.50 -7.53
CA LYS A 167 9.95 -19.47 -8.36
C LYS A 167 10.03 -20.38 -9.59
N LYS A 168 11.22 -20.58 -10.14
CA LYS A 168 11.36 -21.50 -11.27
C LYS A 168 11.27 -22.92 -10.77
N ASP A 169 10.18 -23.61 -11.13
CA ASP A 169 10.02 -25.03 -10.85
C ASP A 169 11.14 -25.83 -11.56
N PRO A 170 11.54 -26.99 -11.02
CA PRO A 170 12.50 -27.87 -11.68
C PRO A 170 11.96 -28.34 -13.03
N GLU A 171 12.84 -28.52 -13.97
CA GLU A 171 12.50 -29.11 -15.26
C GLU A 171 12.24 -30.62 -15.08
N VAL A 172 11.10 -31.08 -15.58
CA VAL A 172 10.66 -32.47 -15.49
C VAL A 172 10.34 -33.00 -16.87
N GLU A 173 10.68 -34.26 -17.11
CA GLU A 173 10.44 -34.97 -18.38
C GLU A 173 8.97 -35.40 -18.46
N PHE A 174 8.10 -34.51 -18.84
CA PHE A 174 6.70 -34.79 -19.16
C PHE A 174 6.23 -33.78 -20.21
N ASN A 175 5.97 -34.26 -21.43
CA ASN A 175 5.61 -33.42 -22.58
C ASN A 175 4.25 -33.75 -23.19
N ASN A 176 3.46 -34.62 -22.55
CA ASN A 176 2.14 -34.99 -23.05
C ASN A 176 1.18 -33.81 -22.88
N GLU A 177 0.50 -33.44 -23.94
CA GLU A 177 -0.49 -32.38 -23.95
C GLU A 177 -1.74 -32.76 -23.15
N TYR A 178 -2.13 -34.05 -23.22
CA TYR A 178 -3.25 -34.65 -22.51
C TYR A 178 -2.79 -35.86 -21.70
N TYR A 179 -3.39 -36.05 -20.55
CA TYR A 179 -3.20 -37.22 -19.70
C TYR A 179 -4.58 -37.76 -19.32
N ARG A 180 -4.81 -39.07 -19.61
CA ARG A 180 -6.14 -39.69 -19.49
C ARG A 180 -6.32 -40.50 -18.21
N GLU A 181 -5.24 -40.84 -17.54
CA GLU A 181 -5.29 -41.56 -16.28
C GLU A 181 -5.34 -40.57 -15.09
N ILE A 182 -5.82 -41.03 -13.94
CA ILE A 182 -5.63 -40.27 -12.69
C ILE A 182 -4.13 -40.31 -12.35
N PRO A 183 -3.46 -39.16 -12.25
CA PRO A 183 -1.99 -39.10 -12.15
C PRO A 183 -1.38 -39.81 -10.96
N ASP A 184 -2.08 -39.79 -9.82
CA ASP A 184 -1.68 -40.37 -8.54
C ASP A 184 -2.88 -40.47 -7.59
N GLU A 185 -2.65 -40.95 -6.35
CA GLU A 185 -3.70 -41.05 -5.32
C GLU A 185 -3.98 -39.73 -4.57
N SER A 186 -3.56 -38.58 -5.12
CA SER A 186 -3.84 -37.28 -4.53
C SER A 186 -5.34 -37.00 -4.44
N THR A 187 -5.78 -36.53 -3.30
CA THR A 187 -7.17 -36.13 -3.08
C THR A 187 -7.49 -34.78 -3.73
N PRO A 188 -8.76 -34.38 -3.88
CA PRO A 188 -9.12 -33.07 -4.41
C PRO A 188 -8.46 -31.91 -3.68
N GLU A 189 -8.28 -32.02 -2.37
CA GLU A 189 -7.59 -31.01 -1.55
C GLU A 189 -6.10 -30.96 -1.88
N ASP A 190 -5.44 -32.11 -2.04
CA ASP A 190 -4.02 -32.19 -2.41
C ASP A 190 -3.78 -31.52 -3.77
N VAL A 191 -4.63 -31.81 -4.75
CA VAL A 191 -4.56 -31.20 -6.09
C VAL A 191 -4.85 -29.71 -6.02
N SER A 192 -5.81 -29.27 -5.19
CA SER A 192 -6.08 -27.85 -4.97
C SER A 192 -4.85 -27.15 -4.38
N TYR A 193 -4.19 -27.77 -3.42
CA TYR A 193 -2.96 -27.24 -2.83
C TYR A 193 -1.81 -27.19 -3.86
N LEU A 194 -1.66 -28.24 -4.67
CA LEU A 194 -0.66 -28.31 -5.74
C LEU A 194 -0.82 -27.16 -6.77
N PHE A 195 -2.07 -26.76 -7.08
CA PHE A 195 -2.36 -25.69 -8.04
C PHE A 195 -2.35 -24.30 -7.42
N ASN A 196 -2.98 -24.14 -6.24
CA ASN A 196 -3.31 -22.85 -5.65
C ASN A 196 -2.59 -22.57 -4.33
N ARG A 197 -1.88 -23.57 -3.76
CA ARG A 197 -1.26 -23.54 -2.41
C ARG A 197 -2.27 -23.26 -1.29
N SER A 198 -3.53 -23.56 -1.55
CA SER A 198 -4.63 -23.38 -0.62
C SER A 198 -5.73 -24.37 -0.95
N ILE A 199 -6.57 -24.67 0.04
CA ILE A 199 -7.76 -25.46 -0.15
C ILE A 199 -8.88 -24.53 -0.61
N THR A 200 -9.30 -24.66 -1.85
CA THR A 200 -10.34 -23.84 -2.47
C THR A 200 -11.75 -24.36 -2.13
N ASP A 201 -12.78 -23.54 -2.32
CA ASP A 201 -14.17 -23.96 -2.15
C ASP A 201 -14.58 -25.04 -3.18
N LYS A 202 -13.94 -25.02 -4.37
CA LYS A 202 -14.11 -26.07 -5.37
C LYS A 202 -13.53 -27.40 -4.89
N ALA A 203 -12.40 -27.37 -4.16
CA ALA A 203 -11.83 -28.59 -3.56
C ALA A 203 -12.75 -29.19 -2.52
N MET A 204 -13.36 -28.34 -1.67
CA MET A 204 -14.37 -28.82 -0.72
C MET A 204 -15.56 -29.46 -1.44
N SER A 205 -16.05 -28.85 -2.53
CA SER A 205 -17.14 -29.44 -3.33
C SER A 205 -16.74 -30.79 -3.93
N ALA A 206 -15.53 -30.90 -4.48
CA ALA A 206 -15.00 -32.14 -5.03
C ALA A 206 -14.79 -33.21 -3.95
N ALA A 207 -14.33 -32.82 -2.76
CA ALA A 207 -14.20 -33.72 -1.61
C ALA A 207 -15.56 -34.26 -1.14
N ILE A 208 -16.61 -33.41 -1.12
CA ILE A 208 -17.98 -33.88 -0.80
C ILE A 208 -18.45 -34.89 -1.86
N MET A 209 -18.21 -34.62 -3.13
CA MET A 209 -18.53 -35.57 -4.21
C MET A 209 -17.77 -36.89 -4.06
N ASP A 210 -16.50 -36.83 -3.65
CA ASP A 210 -15.72 -38.04 -3.40
C ASP A 210 -16.25 -38.85 -2.20
N LEU A 211 -16.71 -38.18 -1.14
CA LEU A 211 -17.38 -38.84 -0.01
C LEU A 211 -18.67 -39.54 -0.43
N ILE A 212 -19.45 -38.92 -1.33
CA ILE A 212 -20.66 -39.53 -1.88
C ILE A 212 -20.31 -40.71 -2.78
N ARG A 213 -19.29 -40.55 -3.67
CA ARG A 213 -18.78 -41.64 -4.51
C ARG A 213 -18.32 -42.86 -3.69
N ARG A 214 -17.65 -42.64 -2.58
CA ARG A 214 -17.21 -43.68 -1.64
C ARG A 214 -18.34 -44.21 -0.77
N LYS A 215 -19.59 -43.72 -0.93
CA LYS A 215 -20.79 -44.07 -0.15
C LYS A 215 -20.69 -43.75 1.34
N VAL A 216 -19.76 -42.89 1.73
CA VAL A 216 -19.67 -42.37 3.11
C VAL A 216 -20.89 -41.51 3.45
N ILE A 217 -21.39 -40.79 2.44
CA ILE A 217 -22.63 -40.03 2.48
C ILE A 217 -23.60 -40.62 1.46
N THR A 218 -24.81 -40.92 1.87
CA THR A 218 -25.91 -41.21 0.95
C THR A 218 -26.93 -40.09 0.98
N GLN A 219 -27.66 -39.95 -0.14
CA GLN A 219 -28.68 -38.90 -0.30
C GLN A 219 -30.02 -39.48 -0.70
N GLU A 220 -31.09 -38.91 -0.13
CA GLU A 220 -32.46 -39.22 -0.48
C GLU A 220 -33.20 -37.92 -0.83
N LYS A 221 -33.90 -37.90 -1.96
CA LYS A 221 -34.71 -36.74 -2.37
C LYS A 221 -35.98 -36.68 -1.53
N ILE A 222 -36.20 -35.56 -0.83
CA ILE A 222 -37.44 -35.25 -0.12
C ILE A 222 -38.37 -34.42 -1.01
N ASP A 223 -37.82 -33.37 -1.63
CA ASP A 223 -38.49 -32.53 -2.62
C ASP A 223 -37.46 -31.97 -3.63
N ASP A 224 -37.90 -31.16 -4.59
CA ASP A 224 -37.03 -30.67 -5.69
C ASP A 224 -35.81 -29.82 -5.22
N LYS A 225 -35.84 -29.32 -4.00
CA LYS A 225 -34.78 -28.46 -3.43
C LYS A 225 -34.27 -28.92 -2.07
N ASN A 226 -34.77 -30.06 -1.57
CA ASN A 226 -34.44 -30.55 -0.25
C ASN A 226 -34.07 -32.03 -0.29
N TYR A 227 -32.88 -32.33 0.16
CA TYR A 227 -32.33 -33.67 0.22
C TYR A 227 -31.98 -34.02 1.65
N ARG A 228 -32.23 -35.27 2.04
CA ARG A 228 -31.75 -35.89 3.27
C ARG A 228 -30.40 -36.50 2.99
N LEU A 229 -29.42 -36.18 3.82
CA LEU A 229 -28.09 -36.77 3.82
C LEU A 229 -27.95 -37.67 5.03
N THR A 230 -27.44 -38.87 4.81
CA THR A 230 -27.18 -39.86 5.85
C THR A 230 -25.70 -40.22 5.84
N LEU A 231 -25.08 -40.19 7.02
CA LEU A 231 -23.70 -40.57 7.26
C LEU A 231 -23.59 -42.04 7.60
N HIS A 232 -22.73 -42.78 6.90
CA HIS A 232 -22.37 -44.17 7.20
C HIS A 232 -21.07 -44.22 8.00
N GLU A 233 -21.16 -44.51 9.30
CA GLU A 233 -20.00 -44.46 10.23
C GLU A 233 -19.14 -45.75 10.17
N ASP A 234 -19.63 -46.82 9.54
CA ASP A 234 -18.94 -48.10 9.33
C ASP A 234 -17.81 -48.05 8.30
N ILE A 235 -17.73 -46.97 7.53
CA ILE A 235 -16.70 -46.79 6.49
C ILE A 235 -15.50 -46.08 7.11
N GLN A 236 -14.31 -46.66 6.88
CA GLN A 236 -13.06 -46.06 7.33
C GLN A 236 -12.77 -44.75 6.59
N ILE A 237 -12.61 -43.68 7.35
CA ILE A 237 -12.33 -42.31 6.86
C ILE A 237 -11.10 -41.70 7.53
N ASN A 238 -10.42 -40.83 6.82
CA ASN A 238 -9.27 -40.10 7.35
C ASN A 238 -9.70 -38.90 8.23
N GLU A 239 -8.74 -38.24 8.86
CA GLU A 239 -9.01 -37.13 9.78
C GLU A 239 -9.61 -35.90 9.07
N LYS A 240 -9.17 -35.58 7.85
CA LYS A 240 -9.71 -34.45 7.09
C LYS A 240 -11.17 -34.71 6.66
N ASP A 241 -11.49 -35.96 6.23
CA ASP A 241 -12.85 -36.34 5.89
C ASP A 241 -13.77 -36.21 7.12
N ARG A 242 -13.29 -36.67 8.28
CA ARG A 242 -14.03 -36.53 9.55
C ARG A 242 -14.32 -35.07 9.90
N LYS A 243 -13.36 -34.15 9.66
CA LYS A 243 -13.58 -32.71 9.85
C LYS A 243 -14.57 -32.15 8.82
N LEU A 244 -14.50 -32.59 7.56
CA LEU A 244 -15.45 -32.19 6.51
C LEU A 244 -16.87 -32.64 6.85
N LEU A 245 -17.03 -33.89 7.34
CA LEU A 245 -18.33 -34.42 7.78
C LEU A 245 -18.91 -33.57 8.93
N LYS A 246 -18.07 -33.06 9.84
CA LYS A 246 -18.56 -32.13 10.89
C LYS A 246 -19.04 -30.79 10.32
N VAL A 247 -18.52 -30.32 9.20
CA VAL A 247 -19.06 -29.13 8.52
C VAL A 247 -20.49 -29.38 8.03
N ILE A 248 -20.77 -30.60 7.55
CA ILE A 248 -22.06 -30.99 6.97
C ILE A 248 -23.05 -31.33 8.05
N PHE A 249 -22.71 -32.28 8.92
CA PHE A 249 -23.61 -32.92 9.87
C PHE A 249 -23.57 -32.30 11.27
N GLY A 250 -22.49 -31.57 11.63
CA GLY A 250 -22.25 -31.18 13.01
C GLY A 250 -22.05 -32.43 13.90
N ASN A 251 -22.97 -32.69 14.81
CA ASN A 251 -22.96 -33.87 15.68
C ASN A 251 -24.10 -34.86 15.35
N LYS A 252 -24.74 -34.73 14.19
CA LYS A 252 -25.82 -35.60 13.74
C LYS A 252 -25.29 -36.63 12.73
N THR A 253 -26.02 -37.74 12.58
CA THR A 253 -25.79 -38.74 11.52
C THR A 253 -26.68 -38.50 10.30
N GLU A 254 -27.77 -37.73 10.47
CA GLU A 254 -28.68 -37.34 9.39
C GLU A 254 -28.92 -35.82 9.42
N ILE A 255 -29.00 -35.20 8.25
CA ILE A 255 -29.32 -33.78 8.11
C ILE A 255 -29.98 -33.52 6.75
N THR A 256 -30.88 -32.54 6.70
CA THR A 256 -31.45 -32.08 5.44
C THR A 256 -30.72 -30.79 4.93
N THR A 257 -30.73 -30.56 3.62
CA THR A 257 -30.15 -29.35 3.04
C THR A 257 -30.82 -28.08 3.56
N LYS A 258 -32.10 -28.16 3.95
CA LYS A 258 -32.86 -27.07 4.60
C LYS A 258 -32.37 -26.80 6.02
N GLU A 259 -32.09 -27.85 6.80
CA GLU A 259 -31.54 -27.74 8.16
C GLU A 259 -30.11 -27.16 8.13
N MET A 260 -29.29 -27.56 7.17
CA MET A 260 -27.95 -26.97 6.99
C MET A 260 -28.03 -25.45 6.83
N LYS A 261 -28.92 -24.93 5.97
CA LYS A 261 -29.16 -23.50 5.79
C LYS A 261 -29.64 -22.80 7.07
N LYS A 262 -30.48 -23.47 7.87
CA LYS A 262 -30.94 -22.96 9.17
C LYS A 262 -29.77 -22.88 10.15
N ASN A 263 -28.99 -23.97 10.29
CA ASN A 263 -27.85 -24.05 11.19
C ASN A 263 -26.75 -23.01 10.86
N ALA A 264 -26.57 -22.72 9.58
CA ALA A 264 -25.63 -21.68 9.12
C ALA A 264 -25.95 -20.28 9.67
N ARG A 265 -27.22 -20.02 10.00
CA ARG A 265 -27.66 -18.73 10.58
C ARG A 265 -27.72 -18.78 12.11
N SER A 266 -28.27 -19.86 12.69
CA SER A 266 -28.48 -19.97 14.13
C SER A 266 -27.21 -20.38 14.91
N SER A 267 -26.31 -21.12 14.30
CA SER A 267 -25.08 -21.68 14.91
C SER A 267 -23.84 -21.36 14.08
N TYR A 268 -23.79 -20.15 13.54
CA TYR A 268 -22.72 -19.72 12.59
C TYR A 268 -21.31 -19.90 13.16
N ASN A 269 -21.09 -19.65 14.46
CA ASN A 269 -19.78 -19.84 15.07
C ASN A 269 -19.30 -21.29 14.99
N SER A 270 -20.18 -22.26 15.24
CA SER A 270 -19.86 -23.69 15.17
C SER A 270 -19.52 -24.09 13.72
N VAL A 271 -20.34 -23.65 12.75
CA VAL A 271 -20.10 -23.94 11.32
C VAL A 271 -18.77 -23.38 10.86
N VAL A 272 -18.45 -22.13 11.22
CA VAL A 272 -17.17 -21.51 10.86
C VAL A 272 -15.99 -22.23 11.55
N ASN A 273 -16.14 -22.63 12.81
CA ASN A 273 -15.10 -23.37 13.52
C ASN A 273 -14.84 -24.74 12.88
N TYR A 274 -15.90 -25.48 12.51
CA TYR A 274 -15.76 -26.76 11.81
C TYR A 274 -15.11 -26.59 10.44
N TYR A 275 -15.51 -25.57 9.68
CA TYR A 275 -14.92 -25.26 8.39
C TYR A 275 -13.43 -24.91 8.51
N ASN A 276 -13.06 -24.09 9.48
CA ASN A 276 -11.65 -23.75 9.70
C ASN A 276 -10.83 -24.96 10.17
N ALA A 277 -11.42 -25.84 10.98
CA ALA A 277 -10.80 -27.09 11.39
C ALA A 277 -10.58 -28.05 10.21
N TYR A 278 -11.56 -28.16 9.31
CA TYR A 278 -11.43 -28.91 8.06
C TYR A 278 -10.32 -28.33 7.18
N LYS A 279 -10.35 -27.03 6.88
CA LYS A 279 -9.33 -26.39 6.04
C LYS A 279 -7.92 -26.58 6.59
N LYS A 280 -7.79 -26.49 7.92
CA LYS A 280 -6.51 -26.73 8.56
C LYS A 280 -6.04 -28.17 8.38
N ALA A 281 -6.90 -29.16 8.67
CA ALA A 281 -6.58 -30.58 8.52
C ALA A 281 -6.25 -30.94 7.07
N ALA A 282 -7.03 -30.43 6.09
CA ALA A 282 -6.80 -30.62 4.69
C ALA A 282 -5.49 -29.97 4.22
N LEU A 283 -5.15 -28.80 4.75
CA LEU A 283 -3.88 -28.14 4.44
C LEU A 283 -2.69 -28.90 5.04
N ASP A 284 -2.79 -29.32 6.30
CA ASP A 284 -1.74 -30.08 6.99
C ASP A 284 -1.46 -31.40 6.24
N ASP A 285 -2.51 -32.10 5.78
CA ASP A 285 -2.41 -33.32 4.99
C ASP A 285 -1.79 -33.06 3.60
N ALA A 286 -2.22 -32.00 2.90
CA ALA A 286 -1.69 -31.63 1.61
C ALA A 286 -0.21 -31.17 1.67
N VAL A 287 0.21 -30.53 2.76
CA VAL A 287 1.62 -30.17 3.00
C VAL A 287 2.47 -31.43 3.15
N PHE A 288 1.95 -32.50 3.75
CA PHE A 288 2.64 -33.76 3.92
C PHE A 288 2.95 -34.48 2.58
N GLN A 289 2.28 -34.10 1.51
CA GLN A 289 2.57 -34.60 0.16
C GLN A 289 3.91 -34.13 -0.41
N GLU A 290 4.59 -33.17 0.24
CA GLU A 290 5.89 -32.64 -0.16
C GLU A 290 5.93 -32.08 -1.60
N PHE A 291 4.84 -31.49 -2.06
CA PHE A 291 4.77 -30.87 -3.39
C PHE A 291 5.64 -29.62 -3.52
N TYR A 292 5.97 -28.98 -2.42
CA TYR A 292 6.76 -27.77 -2.37
C TYR A 292 7.98 -27.93 -1.48
N GLU A 293 9.08 -27.28 -1.87
CA GLU A 293 10.30 -27.29 -1.05
C GLU A 293 10.07 -26.58 0.29
N ASP A 294 10.52 -27.19 1.37
CA ASP A 294 10.60 -26.52 2.67
C ASP A 294 11.84 -25.61 2.71
N ASN A 295 11.61 -24.33 2.49
CA ASN A 295 12.66 -23.30 2.47
C ASN A 295 12.77 -22.55 3.80
N VAL A 296 12.28 -23.07 4.91
CA VAL A 296 12.24 -22.35 6.20
C VAL A 296 13.65 -21.92 6.62
N GLU A 297 14.64 -22.82 6.56
CA GLU A 297 16.03 -22.47 6.93
C GLU A 297 16.68 -21.51 5.92
N THR A 298 16.47 -21.74 4.62
CA THR A 298 17.02 -20.87 3.57
C THR A 298 16.37 -19.50 3.60
N LYS A 299 15.04 -19.42 3.86
CA LYS A 299 14.32 -18.16 4.07
C LYS A 299 14.81 -17.43 5.31
N LYS A 300 15.14 -18.16 6.39
CA LYS A 300 15.67 -17.58 7.63
C LYS A 300 17.05 -16.95 7.42
N LYS A 301 17.96 -17.64 6.72
CA LYS A 301 19.31 -17.13 6.39
C LYS A 301 19.27 -15.91 5.45
N ILE A 302 18.48 -16.00 4.39
CA ILE A 302 18.32 -14.88 3.44
C ILE A 302 17.62 -13.71 4.12
N ASN A 303 16.66 -13.98 5.01
CA ASN A 303 15.94 -12.97 5.77
C ASN A 303 16.89 -12.15 6.64
N LEU A 304 17.82 -12.80 7.36
CA LEU A 304 18.79 -12.09 8.20
C LEU A 304 19.72 -11.19 7.38
N ASN A 305 20.28 -11.70 6.29
CA ASN A 305 21.17 -10.92 5.41
C ASN A 305 20.43 -9.77 4.71
N SER A 306 19.19 -9.97 4.28
CA SER A 306 18.39 -8.93 3.64
C SER A 306 17.98 -7.83 4.63
N TRP A 307 17.66 -8.18 5.87
CA TRP A 307 17.44 -7.21 6.95
C TRP A 307 18.70 -6.41 7.26
N LEU A 308 19.86 -7.05 7.28
CA LEU A 308 21.13 -6.38 7.53
C LEU A 308 21.48 -5.40 6.41
N ILE A 309 21.29 -5.79 5.15
CA ILE A 309 21.44 -4.91 3.97
C ILE A 309 20.41 -3.76 4.02
N LEU A 310 19.16 -4.04 4.36
CA LEU A 310 18.11 -3.03 4.50
C LEU A 310 18.46 -2.02 5.60
N PHE A 311 18.97 -2.47 6.76
CA PHE A 311 19.43 -1.61 7.84
C PHE A 311 20.62 -0.74 7.43
N ILE A 312 21.58 -1.30 6.69
CA ILE A 312 22.73 -0.54 6.15
C ILE A 312 22.26 0.52 5.16
N LEU A 313 21.32 0.18 4.25
CA LEU A 313 20.77 1.11 3.28
C LEU A 313 19.93 2.21 3.94
N ILE A 314 19.11 1.89 4.93
CA ILE A 314 18.38 2.87 5.73
C ILE A 314 19.35 3.76 6.50
N GLY A 315 20.39 3.19 7.12
CA GLY A 315 21.43 3.95 7.81
C GLY A 315 22.18 4.89 6.88
N ALA A 316 22.54 4.45 5.68
CA ALA A 316 23.18 5.29 4.66
C ALA A 316 22.25 6.43 4.17
N LEU A 317 20.96 6.16 4.02
CA LEU A 317 19.96 7.17 3.67
C LEU A 317 19.77 8.21 4.80
N ILE A 318 19.76 7.78 6.06
CA ILE A 318 19.67 8.67 7.23
C ILE A 318 20.91 9.58 7.31
N LEU A 319 22.10 9.03 7.05
CA LEU A 319 23.35 9.80 7.04
C LEU A 319 23.43 10.78 5.85
N ALA A 320 22.81 10.43 4.72
CA ALA A 320 22.79 11.28 3.52
C ALA A 320 21.75 12.41 3.58
N TYR A 321 20.72 12.27 4.39
CA TYR A 321 19.60 13.21 4.53
C TYR A 321 19.41 13.60 5.98
N ASN A 322 19.63 14.87 6.30
CA ASN A 322 19.54 15.45 7.66
C ASN A 322 18.29 15.00 8.45
N PHE A 323 18.43 14.95 9.77
CA PHE A 323 17.60 14.43 10.85
C PHE A 323 16.08 14.81 10.85
N GLN A 324 15.63 15.71 9.99
CA GLN A 324 14.20 16.10 9.88
C GLN A 324 13.29 15.00 9.31
N SER A 325 13.88 13.90 8.85
CA SER A 325 13.17 12.78 8.23
C SER A 325 12.65 11.72 9.19
N MET A 326 12.80 11.86 10.52
CA MET A 326 12.37 10.82 11.49
C MET A 326 10.86 10.51 11.42
N PHE A 327 10.03 11.53 11.19
CA PHE A 327 8.59 11.34 11.03
C PHE A 327 8.26 10.48 9.82
N VAL A 328 8.96 10.71 8.72
CA VAL A 328 8.77 9.95 7.47
C VAL A 328 9.21 8.49 7.64
N ILE A 329 10.31 8.25 8.36
CA ILE A 329 10.75 6.88 8.69
C ILE A 329 9.68 6.15 9.51
N GLY A 330 9.05 6.83 10.48
CA GLY A 330 7.94 6.28 11.27
C GLY A 330 6.75 5.88 10.41
N VAL A 331 6.36 6.72 9.45
CA VAL A 331 5.26 6.44 8.51
C VAL A 331 5.60 5.23 7.61
N TYR A 332 6.82 5.14 7.10
CA TYR A 332 7.24 3.97 6.30
C TYR A 332 7.34 2.69 7.13
N ALA A 333 7.83 2.75 8.36
CA ALA A 333 7.83 1.60 9.27
C ALA A 333 6.40 1.10 9.53
N PHE A 334 5.44 2.00 9.67
CA PHE A 334 4.03 1.69 9.81
C PHE A 334 3.46 1.03 8.55
N ILE A 335 3.75 1.56 7.34
CA ILE A 335 3.35 0.96 6.06
C ILE A 335 3.93 -0.45 5.93
N ILE A 336 5.22 -0.64 6.23
CA ILE A 336 5.89 -1.94 6.22
C ILE A 336 5.18 -2.91 7.16
N TYR A 337 4.88 -2.49 8.39
CA TYR A 337 4.18 -3.32 9.37
C TYR A 337 2.82 -3.79 8.85
N PHE A 338 2.01 -2.90 8.25
CA PHE A 338 0.70 -3.25 7.70
C PHE A 338 0.79 -4.16 6.48
N ILE A 339 1.79 -3.98 5.61
CA ILE A 339 2.06 -4.91 4.50
C ILE A 339 2.41 -6.29 5.04
N PHE A 340 3.30 -6.38 6.03
CA PHE A 340 3.65 -7.65 6.68
C PHE A 340 2.45 -8.31 7.34
N LYS A 341 1.63 -7.54 8.05
CA LYS A 341 0.40 -8.02 8.68
C LYS A 341 -0.58 -8.55 7.62
N SER A 342 -0.79 -7.83 6.52
CA SER A 342 -1.67 -8.25 5.42
C SER A 342 -1.19 -9.55 4.77
N ILE A 343 0.13 -9.71 4.54
CA ILE A 343 0.72 -10.93 4.00
C ILE A 343 0.56 -12.09 4.99
N LYS A 344 0.74 -11.86 6.29
CA LYS A 344 0.56 -12.87 7.33
C LYS A 344 -0.91 -13.31 7.44
N ASP A 345 -1.84 -12.36 7.34
CA ASP A 345 -3.28 -12.61 7.39
C ASP A 345 -3.74 -13.35 6.13
N PHE A 346 -3.19 -13.01 4.94
CA PHE A 346 -3.42 -13.76 3.70
C PHE A 346 -2.98 -15.23 3.81
N ARG A 347 -1.85 -15.51 4.49
CA ARG A 347 -1.36 -16.88 4.71
C ARG A 347 -2.19 -17.66 5.74
N LYS A 348 -2.94 -16.96 6.62
CA LYS A 348 -3.76 -17.57 7.67
C LYS A 348 -5.23 -17.78 7.25
N ASP A 349 -5.55 -17.68 5.95
CA ASP A 349 -6.94 -17.74 5.46
C ASP A 349 -7.86 -16.70 6.13
N ALA A 350 -7.32 -15.54 6.49
CA ALA A 350 -8.14 -14.44 6.95
C ALA A 350 -9.14 -14.08 5.86
N SER A 351 -10.34 -13.72 6.27
CA SER A 351 -11.41 -13.38 5.34
C SER A 351 -10.98 -12.30 4.35
N ARG A 352 -11.52 -12.38 3.14
CA ARG A 352 -11.29 -11.36 2.10
C ARG A 352 -11.51 -9.94 2.62
N GLY A 353 -12.47 -9.75 3.56
CA GLY A 353 -12.75 -8.45 4.17
C GLY A 353 -11.58 -7.87 4.97
N VAL A 354 -10.90 -8.67 5.78
CA VAL A 354 -9.73 -8.22 6.57
C VAL A 354 -8.56 -7.87 5.66
N ILE A 355 -8.34 -8.66 4.60
CA ILE A 355 -7.30 -8.40 3.61
C ILE A 355 -7.59 -7.09 2.86
N THR A 356 -8.84 -6.91 2.42
CA THR A 356 -9.29 -5.69 1.74
C THR A 356 -9.15 -4.46 2.64
N LEU A 357 -9.55 -4.56 3.91
CA LEU A 357 -9.40 -3.47 4.87
C LEU A 357 -7.92 -3.08 5.08
N ASN A 358 -7.04 -4.07 5.24
CA ASN A 358 -5.61 -3.82 5.38
C ASN A 358 -5.01 -3.18 4.11
N LEU A 359 -5.44 -3.59 2.91
CA LEU A 359 -5.02 -2.98 1.64
C LEU A 359 -5.53 -1.54 1.50
N ILE A 360 -6.77 -1.25 1.92
CA ILE A 360 -7.34 0.11 1.96
C ILE A 360 -6.52 0.99 2.90
N VAL A 361 -6.18 0.52 4.10
CA VAL A 361 -5.34 1.25 5.06
C VAL A 361 -3.97 1.55 4.46
N VAL A 362 -3.33 0.57 3.81
CA VAL A 362 -2.05 0.76 3.11
C VAL A 362 -2.18 1.81 2.00
N ALA A 363 -3.25 1.76 1.21
CA ALA A 363 -3.50 2.73 0.14
C ALA A 363 -3.69 4.16 0.69
N ILE A 364 -4.50 4.33 1.75
CA ILE A 364 -4.73 5.63 2.38
C ILE A 364 -3.42 6.19 2.95
N VAL A 365 -2.66 5.39 3.70
CA VAL A 365 -1.38 5.82 4.27
C VAL A 365 -0.37 6.16 3.17
N SER A 366 -0.35 5.41 2.06
CA SER A 366 0.50 5.71 0.91
C SER A 366 0.12 7.03 0.23
N ILE A 367 -1.17 7.33 0.10
CA ILE A 367 -1.67 8.61 -0.45
C ILE A 367 -1.26 9.78 0.46
N VAL A 368 -1.47 9.64 1.78
CA VAL A 368 -1.09 10.67 2.77
C VAL A 368 0.43 10.88 2.77
N ALA A 369 1.22 9.80 2.72
CA ALA A 369 2.67 9.87 2.62
C ALA A 369 3.11 10.57 1.31
N SER A 370 2.48 10.23 0.18
CA SER A 370 2.76 10.87 -1.12
C SER A 370 2.41 12.37 -1.12
N PHE A 371 1.30 12.73 -0.51
CA PHE A 371 0.91 14.14 -0.34
C PHE A 371 1.93 14.90 0.52
N TYR A 372 2.32 14.32 1.67
CA TYR A 372 3.35 14.91 2.53
C TYR A 372 4.70 15.06 1.82
N ILE A 373 5.11 14.05 1.04
CA ILE A 373 6.33 14.09 0.22
C ILE A 373 6.24 15.21 -0.81
N THR A 374 5.09 15.39 -1.45
CA THR A 374 4.88 16.46 -2.45
C THR A 374 4.97 17.83 -1.81
N VAL A 375 4.37 18.03 -0.64
CA VAL A 375 4.46 19.29 0.12
C VAL A 375 5.88 19.53 0.61
N ALA A 376 6.55 18.52 1.15
CA ALA A 376 7.95 18.61 1.57
C ALA A 376 8.90 18.91 0.40
N ASN A 377 8.61 18.42 -0.81
CA ASN A 377 9.37 18.72 -2.03
C ASN A 377 9.21 20.17 -2.50
N LEU A 378 8.01 20.74 -2.32
CA LEU A 378 7.77 22.17 -2.59
C LEU A 378 8.55 23.07 -1.64
N MET A 379 8.79 22.60 -0.40
CA MET A 379 9.52 23.35 0.62
C MET A 379 11.03 23.03 0.65
N TYR A 380 11.46 21.82 0.26
CA TYR A 380 12.85 21.34 0.36
C TYR A 380 13.22 20.54 -0.90
N LYS A 381 13.75 21.20 -1.92
CA LYS A 381 14.09 20.66 -3.26
C LYS A 381 14.92 19.34 -3.31
N SER A 382 15.41 18.83 -2.18
CA SER A 382 16.35 17.69 -2.15
C SER A 382 15.83 16.37 -1.58
N ALA A 383 14.62 16.34 -0.98
CA ALA A 383 14.14 15.19 -0.22
C ALA A 383 13.47 14.07 -1.04
N SER A 384 13.01 14.38 -2.26
CA SER A 384 12.12 13.52 -3.06
C SER A 384 12.72 12.19 -3.49
N PHE A 385 13.99 12.17 -3.81
CA PHE A 385 14.64 11.00 -4.40
C PHE A 385 14.88 9.88 -3.35
N GLY A 386 15.26 10.26 -2.12
CA GLY A 386 15.44 9.31 -1.01
C GLY A 386 14.14 8.57 -0.65
N TYR A 387 13.01 9.26 -0.72
CA TYR A 387 11.70 8.66 -0.43
C TYR A 387 11.23 7.68 -1.50
N LEU A 388 11.43 7.99 -2.78
CA LEU A 388 11.17 7.06 -3.88
C LEU A 388 11.98 5.78 -3.74
N LEU A 389 13.24 5.89 -3.36
CA LEU A 389 14.14 4.77 -3.11
C LEU A 389 13.65 3.90 -1.94
N LEU A 390 13.24 4.53 -0.86
CA LEU A 390 12.70 3.85 0.33
C LEU A 390 11.41 3.11 0.00
N LEU A 391 10.50 3.73 -0.78
CA LEU A 391 9.28 3.10 -1.27
C LEU A 391 9.58 1.87 -2.13
N LEU A 392 10.56 1.97 -3.03
CA LEU A 392 10.97 0.87 -3.91
C LEU A 392 11.55 -0.30 -3.09
N ILE A 393 12.36 -0.02 -2.07
CA ILE A 393 12.88 -1.03 -1.14
C ILE A 393 11.73 -1.73 -0.39
N VAL A 394 10.75 -0.97 0.10
CA VAL A 394 9.57 -1.52 0.80
C VAL A 394 8.77 -2.46 -0.11
N ILE A 395 8.52 -2.04 -1.35
CA ILE A 395 7.83 -2.87 -2.36
C ILE A 395 8.65 -4.14 -2.64
N CYS A 396 9.95 -4.04 -2.84
CA CYS A 396 10.81 -5.19 -3.11
C CYS A 396 10.85 -6.19 -1.94
N VAL A 397 10.93 -5.70 -0.70
CA VAL A 397 10.87 -6.54 0.51
C VAL A 397 9.50 -7.20 0.63
N GLY A 398 8.41 -6.47 0.38
CA GLY A 398 7.05 -7.01 0.40
C GLY A 398 6.85 -8.11 -0.64
N VAL A 399 7.26 -7.86 -1.88
CA VAL A 399 7.21 -8.84 -2.97
C VAL A 399 8.07 -10.07 -2.64
N TRP A 400 9.29 -9.85 -2.13
CA TRP A 400 10.19 -10.95 -1.77
C TRP A 400 9.63 -11.84 -0.66
N TYR A 401 9.01 -11.25 0.36
CA TYR A 401 8.37 -12.00 1.46
C TYR A 401 7.15 -12.78 0.98
N ALA A 402 6.43 -12.27 -0.03
CA ALA A 402 5.26 -12.90 -0.64
C ALA A 402 5.62 -14.03 -1.61
N ILE A 403 6.91 -14.21 -1.99
CA ILE A 403 7.31 -15.26 -2.93
C ILE A 403 7.11 -16.64 -2.29
N PRO A 404 6.21 -17.46 -2.85
CA PRO A 404 6.00 -18.81 -2.37
C PRO A 404 7.18 -19.73 -2.76
N SER A 405 7.40 -20.82 -1.99
CA SER A 405 8.41 -21.84 -2.31
C SER A 405 8.15 -22.46 -3.68
N LYS A 406 9.19 -22.83 -4.41
CA LYS A 406 9.04 -23.58 -5.68
C LYS A 406 8.55 -25.01 -5.42
N ARG A 407 8.03 -25.66 -6.45
CA ARG A 407 7.69 -27.07 -6.37
C ARG A 407 8.95 -27.93 -6.26
N THR A 408 8.83 -29.05 -5.56
CA THR A 408 9.81 -30.14 -5.64
C THR A 408 9.78 -30.78 -7.04
N TYR A 409 10.72 -31.67 -7.36
CA TYR A 409 10.64 -32.45 -8.60
C TYR A 409 9.35 -33.27 -8.68
N LYS A 410 8.96 -33.94 -7.57
CA LYS A 410 7.68 -34.66 -7.43
C LYS A 410 6.49 -33.72 -7.67
N GLY A 411 6.47 -32.55 -7.02
CA GLY A 411 5.40 -31.58 -7.20
C GLY A 411 5.32 -30.99 -8.61
N ALA A 412 6.44 -30.74 -9.27
CA ALA A 412 6.47 -30.25 -10.65
C ALA A 412 5.97 -31.30 -11.65
N LEU A 413 6.37 -32.57 -11.46
CA LEU A 413 5.88 -33.68 -12.28
C LEU A 413 4.38 -33.92 -12.07
N ALA A 414 3.93 -33.97 -10.82
CA ALA A 414 2.51 -34.08 -10.47
C ALA A 414 1.70 -32.92 -11.08
N TYR A 415 2.19 -31.68 -10.95
CA TYR A 415 1.52 -30.52 -11.54
C TYR A 415 1.35 -30.63 -13.05
N LYS A 416 2.39 -31.05 -13.79
CA LYS A 416 2.29 -31.23 -15.26
C LYS A 416 1.27 -32.29 -15.63
N LYS A 417 1.27 -33.46 -14.94
CA LYS A 417 0.31 -34.54 -15.19
C LYS A 417 -1.12 -34.11 -14.89
N TRP A 418 -1.36 -33.50 -13.72
CA TRP A 418 -2.67 -32.98 -13.33
C TRP A 418 -3.15 -31.83 -14.25
N LYS A 419 -2.23 -31.00 -14.75
CA LYS A 419 -2.54 -29.97 -15.73
C LYS A 419 -2.95 -30.54 -17.08
N ALA A 420 -2.31 -31.63 -17.52
CA ALA A 420 -2.67 -32.35 -18.72
C ALA A 420 -4.01 -33.09 -18.58
N LEU A 421 -4.34 -33.61 -17.36
CA LEU A 421 -5.67 -34.14 -17.07
C LEU A 421 -6.73 -33.04 -17.04
N GLU A 422 -6.45 -31.88 -16.41
CA GLU A 422 -7.35 -30.72 -16.46
C GLU A 422 -7.69 -30.34 -17.90
N LYS A 423 -6.67 -30.28 -18.78
CA LYS A 423 -6.87 -30.00 -20.20
C LYS A 423 -7.73 -31.05 -20.88
N PHE A 424 -7.42 -32.35 -20.64
CA PHE A 424 -8.21 -33.46 -21.16
C PHE A 424 -9.70 -33.33 -20.74
N LEU A 425 -9.99 -33.06 -19.47
CA LEU A 425 -11.35 -32.94 -18.97
C LEU A 425 -12.07 -31.72 -19.57
N LYS A 426 -11.39 -30.62 -19.80
CA LYS A 426 -11.97 -29.43 -20.45
C LYS A 426 -12.30 -29.67 -21.93
N ASP A 427 -11.46 -30.44 -22.61
CA ASP A 427 -11.61 -30.75 -24.03
C ASP A 427 -12.31 -32.11 -24.25
N PHE A 428 -12.89 -32.72 -23.21
CA PHE A 428 -13.45 -34.06 -23.18
C PHE A 428 -14.43 -34.35 -24.33
N GLY A 429 -15.25 -33.35 -24.68
CA GLY A 429 -16.22 -33.47 -25.79
C GLY A 429 -15.63 -33.48 -27.19
N SER A 430 -14.35 -33.14 -27.36
CA SER A 430 -13.68 -33.07 -28.67
C SER A 430 -12.99 -34.38 -29.09
N PHE A 431 -12.90 -35.37 -28.18
CA PHE A 431 -12.23 -36.63 -28.46
C PHE A 431 -13.12 -37.64 -29.18
N ALA A 432 -12.54 -38.44 -30.10
CA ALA A 432 -13.24 -39.51 -30.77
C ALA A 432 -13.61 -40.61 -29.76
N GLU A 433 -14.65 -41.42 -30.10
CA GLU A 433 -15.21 -42.45 -29.25
C GLU A 433 -14.15 -43.48 -28.75
N LYS A 434 -13.22 -43.88 -29.61
CA LYS A 434 -12.13 -44.83 -29.28
C LYS A 434 -11.06 -44.25 -28.33
N GLU A 435 -11.12 -42.95 -28.08
CA GLU A 435 -10.14 -42.25 -27.25
C GLU A 435 -10.66 -41.97 -25.83
N VAL A 436 -11.92 -42.35 -25.53
CA VAL A 436 -12.53 -42.15 -24.21
C VAL A 436 -12.14 -43.31 -23.29
N PRO A 437 -11.63 -43.00 -22.07
CA PRO A 437 -11.27 -44.01 -21.08
C PRO A 437 -12.45 -44.85 -20.61
N GLU A 438 -12.14 -45.99 -19.94
CA GLU A 438 -13.14 -46.88 -19.36
C GLU A 438 -14.11 -46.18 -18.41
N ILE A 439 -15.36 -46.59 -18.43
CA ILE A 439 -16.46 -46.05 -17.63
C ILE A 439 -16.13 -46.02 -16.13
N ALA A 440 -15.37 -46.99 -15.63
CA ALA A 440 -14.94 -47.07 -14.23
C ALA A 440 -14.17 -45.80 -13.74
N LEU A 441 -13.55 -45.04 -14.65
CA LEU A 441 -12.84 -43.81 -14.34
C LEU A 441 -13.76 -42.57 -14.32
N TRP A 442 -14.96 -42.65 -14.88
CA TRP A 442 -15.85 -41.49 -15.06
C TRP A 442 -16.30 -40.88 -13.75
N GLU A 443 -16.55 -41.68 -12.72
CA GLU A 443 -16.88 -41.16 -11.38
C GLU A 443 -15.73 -40.31 -10.81
N LYS A 444 -14.49 -40.79 -10.92
CA LYS A 444 -13.30 -40.03 -10.51
C LYS A 444 -13.12 -38.78 -11.35
N TYR A 445 -13.38 -38.84 -12.67
CA TYR A 445 -13.29 -37.67 -13.54
C TYR A 445 -14.25 -36.55 -13.11
N LEU A 446 -15.47 -36.86 -12.72
CA LEU A 446 -16.41 -35.85 -12.25
C LEU A 446 -15.97 -35.19 -10.93
N VAL A 447 -15.36 -35.95 -10.04
CA VAL A 447 -14.76 -35.38 -8.83
C VAL A 447 -13.72 -34.31 -9.19
N TYR A 448 -12.77 -34.65 -10.07
CA TYR A 448 -11.74 -33.68 -10.46
C TYR A 448 -12.24 -32.62 -11.44
N ALA A 449 -13.20 -32.94 -12.30
CA ALA A 449 -13.86 -31.93 -13.13
C ALA A 449 -14.58 -30.87 -12.29
N THR A 450 -15.14 -31.25 -11.13
CA THR A 450 -15.70 -30.32 -10.15
C THR A 450 -14.61 -29.42 -9.58
N LEU A 451 -13.46 -29.96 -9.22
CA LEU A 451 -12.31 -29.21 -8.77
C LEU A 451 -11.85 -28.19 -9.82
N PHE A 452 -11.76 -28.60 -11.08
CA PHE A 452 -11.33 -27.76 -12.19
C PHE A 452 -12.43 -26.84 -12.74
N GLY A 453 -13.69 -27.08 -12.34
CA GLY A 453 -14.85 -26.25 -12.70
C GLY A 453 -15.39 -26.52 -14.10
N CYS A 454 -15.16 -27.70 -14.66
CA CYS A 454 -15.68 -28.18 -15.96
C CYS A 454 -16.61 -29.39 -15.85
N ALA A 455 -17.09 -29.70 -14.65
CA ALA A 455 -17.90 -30.91 -14.42
C ALA A 455 -19.24 -30.92 -15.18
N LYS A 456 -19.86 -29.75 -15.40
CA LYS A 456 -21.11 -29.64 -16.15
C LYS A 456 -20.96 -30.03 -17.61
N GLU A 457 -19.86 -29.62 -18.22
CA GLU A 457 -19.52 -29.95 -19.61
C GLU A 457 -19.18 -31.43 -19.73
N VAL A 458 -18.35 -31.91 -18.82
CA VAL A 458 -17.97 -33.34 -18.76
C VAL A 458 -19.18 -34.23 -18.57
N SER A 459 -20.08 -33.92 -17.64
CA SER A 459 -21.29 -34.73 -17.38
C SER A 459 -22.23 -34.78 -18.59
N LYS A 460 -22.38 -33.68 -19.34
CA LYS A 460 -23.20 -33.67 -20.58
C LYS A 460 -22.62 -34.57 -21.65
N VAL A 461 -21.30 -34.55 -21.84
CA VAL A 461 -20.65 -35.40 -22.83
C VAL A 461 -20.76 -36.87 -22.43
N MET A 462 -20.57 -37.17 -21.15
CA MET A 462 -20.77 -38.49 -20.60
C MET A 462 -22.21 -38.97 -20.85
N ASP A 463 -23.24 -38.15 -20.59
CA ASP A 463 -24.65 -38.46 -20.86
C ASP A 463 -24.90 -38.79 -22.37
N MET A 464 -24.36 -37.97 -23.27
CA MET A 464 -24.46 -38.27 -24.71
C MET A 464 -23.83 -39.57 -25.09
N ARG A 465 -22.61 -39.86 -24.59
CA ARG A 465 -21.88 -41.10 -24.88
C ARG A 465 -22.57 -42.34 -24.35
N PHE A 466 -23.14 -42.28 -23.16
CA PHE A 466 -23.93 -43.36 -22.59
C PHE A 466 -25.13 -43.74 -23.48
N LYS A 467 -25.84 -42.76 -24.00
CA LYS A 467 -26.97 -42.97 -24.92
C LYS A 467 -26.54 -43.58 -26.25
N GLU A 468 -25.38 -43.18 -26.76
CA GLU A 468 -24.79 -43.74 -27.99
C GLU A 468 -24.44 -45.23 -27.84
N TYR A 469 -23.99 -45.68 -26.63
CA TYR A 469 -23.63 -47.10 -26.38
C TYR A 469 -24.81 -48.01 -26.10
N ASN A 470 -26.06 -47.55 -26.23
CA ASN A 470 -27.27 -48.34 -25.94
C ASN A 470 -27.23 -49.06 -24.57
N MET A 471 -26.67 -48.43 -23.58
CA MET A 471 -26.54 -48.94 -22.21
C MET A 471 -27.81 -48.76 -21.39
N ASP A 472 -28.97 -48.57 -22.02
CA ASP A 472 -30.27 -48.29 -21.46
C ASP A 472 -30.83 -49.36 -20.48
N GLY A 473 -30.07 -50.42 -20.20
CA GLY A 473 -30.44 -51.50 -19.32
C GLY A 473 -29.74 -51.56 -17.95
N LEU A 474 -28.89 -50.58 -17.64
CA LEU A 474 -28.22 -50.52 -16.36
C LEU A 474 -28.92 -49.49 -15.44
N ASP A 475 -29.65 -49.94 -14.43
CA ASP A 475 -30.17 -49.13 -13.29
C ASP A 475 -29.10 -48.22 -12.68
N TYR A 476 -27.86 -48.51 -12.95
CA TYR A 476 -26.66 -47.77 -12.56
C TYR A 476 -26.54 -46.42 -13.27
N TYR A 477 -27.03 -46.26 -14.51
CA TYR A 477 -26.84 -45.08 -15.34
C TYR A 477 -27.77 -43.91 -14.97
N ASP A 478 -29.07 -44.18 -14.88
CA ASP A 478 -30.05 -43.11 -14.49
C ASP A 478 -29.79 -42.58 -13.07
N SER A 479 -29.22 -43.43 -12.22
CA SER A 479 -28.83 -43.03 -10.89
C SER A 479 -27.60 -42.09 -10.90
N TRP A 480 -26.70 -42.28 -11.85
CA TRP A 480 -25.38 -41.65 -11.80
C TRP A 480 -25.32 -40.20 -12.37
N VAL A 481 -25.92 -39.94 -13.54
CA VAL A 481 -26.03 -38.57 -14.09
C VAL A 481 -27.02 -37.74 -13.25
N THR A 482 -28.13 -38.35 -12.84
CA THR A 482 -29.06 -37.72 -11.90
C THR A 482 -28.40 -37.41 -10.57
N ASN A 483 -27.57 -38.31 -10.06
CA ASN A 483 -26.78 -38.10 -8.85
C ASN A 483 -25.74 -36.98 -8.99
N TYR A 484 -25.14 -36.76 -10.19
CA TYR A 484 -24.23 -35.62 -10.37
C TYR A 484 -24.91 -34.27 -10.08
N TYR A 485 -26.08 -34.03 -10.65
CA TYR A 485 -26.82 -32.78 -10.39
C TYR A 485 -27.23 -32.63 -8.94
N ILE A 486 -27.61 -33.76 -8.29
CA ILE A 486 -27.94 -33.79 -6.87
C ILE A 486 -26.67 -33.48 -6.04
N ASN A 487 -25.53 -34.09 -6.39
CA ASN A 487 -24.25 -33.89 -5.70
C ASN A 487 -23.78 -32.44 -5.81
N GLU A 488 -23.95 -31.80 -7.00
CA GLU A 488 -23.68 -30.37 -7.18
C GLU A 488 -24.62 -29.50 -6.35
N LEU A 489 -25.90 -29.83 -6.25
CA LEU A 489 -26.84 -29.12 -5.38
C LEU A 489 -26.48 -29.25 -3.91
N ILE A 490 -26.03 -30.42 -3.46
CA ILE A 490 -25.58 -30.68 -2.10
C ILE A 490 -24.32 -29.88 -1.80
N SER A 491 -23.31 -30.00 -2.65
CA SER A 491 -22.02 -29.32 -2.47
C SER A 491 -22.17 -27.80 -2.51
N SER A 492 -23.04 -27.28 -3.39
CA SER A 492 -23.39 -25.86 -3.43
C SER A 492 -24.16 -25.40 -2.17
N SER A 493 -25.04 -26.26 -1.63
CA SER A 493 -25.75 -25.97 -0.39
C SER A 493 -24.81 -25.91 0.81
N VAL A 494 -23.81 -26.78 0.89
CA VAL A 494 -22.77 -26.73 1.93
C VAL A 494 -21.93 -25.44 1.78
N ARG A 495 -21.44 -25.12 0.58
CA ARG A 495 -20.71 -23.89 0.32
C ARG A 495 -21.49 -22.64 0.72
N ASN A 496 -22.75 -22.55 0.32
CA ASN A 496 -23.62 -21.42 0.64
C ASN A 496 -23.88 -21.31 2.14
N SER A 497 -24.00 -22.45 2.83
CA SER A 497 -24.16 -22.51 4.28
C SER A 497 -22.90 -21.98 4.99
N VAL A 498 -21.72 -22.39 4.56
CA VAL A 498 -20.45 -21.88 5.10
C VAL A 498 -20.30 -20.38 4.84
N ALA A 499 -20.57 -19.91 3.61
CA ALA A 499 -20.50 -18.50 3.26
C ALA A 499 -21.48 -17.66 4.08
N SER A 500 -22.71 -18.15 4.30
CA SER A 500 -23.71 -17.50 5.13
C SER A 500 -23.29 -17.43 6.61
N ALA A 501 -22.68 -18.49 7.13
CA ALA A 501 -22.17 -18.51 8.50
C ALA A 501 -20.99 -17.56 8.69
N GLN A 502 -20.06 -17.48 7.73
CA GLN A 502 -18.97 -16.51 7.73
C GLN A 502 -19.51 -15.07 7.73
N SER A 503 -20.48 -14.77 6.85
CA SER A 503 -21.09 -13.44 6.78
C SER A 503 -21.78 -13.06 8.09
N ALA A 504 -22.50 -13.99 8.73
CA ALA A 504 -23.14 -13.78 10.03
C ALA A 504 -22.12 -13.51 11.14
N LYS A 505 -21.00 -14.23 11.14
CA LYS A 505 -19.90 -14.01 12.09
C LYS A 505 -19.31 -12.61 11.94
N TYR A 506 -19.02 -12.17 10.72
CA TYR A 506 -18.49 -10.82 10.47
C TYR A 506 -19.48 -9.72 10.89
N ALA A 507 -20.76 -9.90 10.60
CA ALA A 507 -21.78 -8.96 11.03
C ALA A 507 -21.85 -8.84 12.58
N SER A 508 -21.68 -9.94 13.30
CA SER A 508 -21.66 -9.94 14.77
C SER A 508 -20.40 -9.28 15.34
N GLU A 509 -19.24 -9.52 14.74
CA GLU A 509 -17.96 -8.92 15.15
C GLU A 509 -17.91 -7.41 14.87
N SER A 510 -18.48 -6.95 13.75
CA SER A 510 -18.58 -5.53 13.42
C SER A 510 -19.54 -4.77 14.34
N SER A 511 -20.60 -5.41 14.83
CA SER A 511 -21.53 -4.81 15.78
C SER A 511 -20.99 -4.74 17.21
N SER A 512 -20.07 -5.63 17.60
CA SER A 512 -19.45 -5.64 18.93
C SER A 512 -18.29 -4.65 19.08
N SER A 513 -17.71 -4.15 17.98
CA SER A 513 -16.64 -3.14 18.01
C SER A 513 -17.15 -1.69 18.07
N SER A 514 -18.47 -1.45 18.03
CA SER A 514 -19.09 -0.13 18.14
C SER A 514 -19.56 0.22 19.56
N GLY A 515 -18.95 -0.35 20.58
CA GLY A 515 -19.16 -0.01 22.00
C GLY A 515 -18.50 1.31 22.37
N SER A 516 -19.33 2.33 22.59
CA SER A 516 -19.06 3.60 23.30
C SER A 516 -18.54 4.79 22.45
N TRP A 517 -19.44 5.36 21.65
CA TRP A 517 -19.57 6.80 21.49
C TRP A 517 -21.06 7.12 21.38
N SER A 518 -21.66 7.50 22.50
CA SER A 518 -23.00 8.04 22.54
C SER A 518 -22.95 9.52 22.12
N SER A 519 -23.66 9.89 21.11
CA SER A 519 -24.74 10.89 21.13
C SER A 519 -25.03 11.39 19.71
N GLY A 520 -26.30 11.41 19.35
CA GLY A 520 -26.87 12.38 18.44
C GLY A 520 -27.46 11.86 17.14
N SER A 521 -28.74 11.52 17.19
CA SER A 521 -29.76 11.92 16.23
C SER A 521 -29.62 11.57 14.74
N GLY A 522 -30.47 10.66 14.26
CA GLY A 522 -31.31 10.88 13.09
C GLY A 522 -30.75 10.45 11.74
N GLY A 523 -31.46 9.51 11.10
CA GLY A 523 -31.38 9.36 9.66
C GLY A 523 -31.34 7.90 9.20
N GLY A 524 -32.52 7.30 8.97
CA GLY A 524 -32.64 5.99 8.31
C GLY A 524 -32.11 6.04 6.88
N GLY A 525 -31.22 5.10 6.57
CA GLY A 525 -30.76 4.80 5.23
C GLY A 525 -30.64 3.29 5.09
N GLY A 526 -31.68 2.65 4.55
CA GLY A 526 -31.71 1.23 4.27
C GLY A 526 -30.70 0.92 3.16
N PHE A 527 -29.67 0.15 3.48
CA PHE A 527 -28.84 -0.49 2.46
C PHE A 527 -29.48 -1.83 2.09
N SER A 528 -30.18 -1.86 0.96
CA SER A 528 -30.59 -3.08 0.30
C SER A 528 -29.34 -3.79 -0.21
N SER A 529 -29.04 -4.96 0.35
CA SER A 529 -28.05 -5.88 -0.17
C SER A 529 -28.52 -6.41 -1.52
N GLY A 530 -27.96 -5.87 -2.61
CA GLY A 530 -28.11 -6.40 -3.97
C GLY A 530 -27.41 -7.74 -4.06
N GLY A 531 -28.17 -8.82 -3.98
CA GLY A 531 -27.73 -10.16 -4.36
C GLY A 531 -27.54 -10.18 -5.88
N GLY A 532 -26.29 -10.22 -6.33
CA GLY A 532 -25.97 -10.45 -7.74
C GLY A 532 -26.27 -11.89 -8.10
N SER A 533 -27.47 -12.18 -8.63
CA SER A 533 -27.75 -13.41 -9.32
C SER A 533 -27.14 -13.34 -10.72
N PHE A 534 -26.17 -14.22 -10.99
CA PHE A 534 -25.72 -14.49 -12.34
C PHE A 534 -26.81 -15.31 -13.06
N GLY A 535 -27.75 -14.60 -13.64
CA GLY A 535 -28.69 -15.17 -14.58
C GLY A 535 -28.05 -15.34 -15.95
N GLY A 536 -27.87 -16.58 -16.40
CA GLY A 536 -27.51 -16.89 -17.76
C GLY A 536 -28.66 -16.54 -18.72
N GLY A 537 -28.53 -15.44 -19.47
CA GLY A 537 -29.43 -15.07 -20.54
C GLY A 537 -29.07 -15.81 -21.82
N GLY A 538 -29.85 -16.84 -22.18
CA GLY A 538 -29.88 -17.39 -23.52
C GLY A 538 -30.63 -16.45 -24.46
N GLY A 539 -29.92 -15.75 -25.36
CA GLY A 539 -30.48 -14.98 -26.46
C GLY A 539 -30.57 -15.83 -27.71
N GLY A 540 -31.74 -16.28 -28.07
CA GLY A 540 -32.03 -16.80 -29.38
C GLY A 540 -32.13 -15.64 -30.37
N GLY A 541 -31.30 -15.62 -31.39
CA GLY A 541 -31.39 -14.77 -32.56
C GLY A 541 -31.65 -15.62 -33.79
N ARG A 542 -32.79 -15.36 -34.42
CA ARG A 542 -33.14 -15.83 -35.76
C ARG A 542 -32.19 -15.18 -36.77
N PHE A 543 -31.60 -15.93 -37.61
CA PHE A 543 -31.65 -16.00 -39.08
C PHE A 543 -30.64 -17.05 -39.54
#